data_952884b502b33a345dcf6bf66e65a11d
#
_entry.id   952884b502b33a345dcf6bf66e65a11d
#
_cell.length_a   1.000
_cell.length_b   1.000
_cell.length_c   1.000
_cell.angle_alpha   90.00
_cell.angle_beta   90.00
_cell.angle_gamma   90.00
#
_symmetry.space_group_name_H-M   'P 1'
#
loop_
_entity.id
_entity.type
_entity.pdbx_description
1 polymer ?
#
loop_
_entity_poly.entity_id
_entity_poly.type
_entity_poly.pdbx_seq_one_letter_code
_entity_poly.pdbx_strand_id
1 'polypeptide(L)'
;MCAKAAGGAVGGTVPGKIKNAVQTAVIPYQPRYPQTLIHPQLETHRFCVLVTHRQMGKTVCAVNHLLKSALINTRPAPRYFYVAPLLKQAKMIAWDYFKRYSAPIPGVKINEAELCITLPTGAKIWVAGADNPDALRGTYADGVALDEYAQIKPGVFDEIIRPMLLSRGGWTLFTGTPKGQNAFYDLFTYAQKAAHQQPDLWWCGVYPADTTGVIAPDELERIRQATPANVFRQEYLCDFAASCDNVLIPVDVVSAAFQRHYGAAEVAGAPRVMGVDPARFGDDRSVIFCRQGLQAYAPRVFKKLDNMALAARVAVEMQHFRPDAVFIDAGCGGGVIDRVRQLGFCVTEVPFGSAPVKAGQYANKRAEMWGEMAAWLKAGGALPPGGELRADLCAPVYDFDVAGRLRLEPKEKIKERTGCSPDLGDALALTFAFPVRRGAFAAEFARYEYGVL
;
A
#
# COMPACT_ATOMS: atom_id res chain seq x y z
N MET A 1 83.10 -40.92 -13.60
CA MET A 1 82.69 -41.40 -14.96
C MET A 1 81.53 -40.55 -15.43
N CYS A 2 81.73 -40.03 -16.62
CA CYS A 2 80.83 -39.10 -17.35
C CYS A 2 79.43 -39.64 -17.58
N ALA A 3 78.44 -38.72 -17.62
CA ALA A 3 77.57 -38.59 -18.78
C ALA A 3 76.75 -37.23 -18.69
N LYS A 4 76.91 -36.47 -19.74
CA LYS A 4 76.11 -35.27 -20.09
C LYS A 4 74.68 -35.71 -20.44
N ALA A 5 73.69 -34.87 -20.11
CA ALA A 5 72.44 -34.80 -20.86
C ALA A 5 71.91 -33.35 -20.86
N ALA A 6 71.51 -32.96 -22.04
CA ALA A 6 71.27 -31.62 -22.55
C ALA A 6 70.00 -30.92 -22.00
N GLY A 7 70.03 -29.63 -22.07
CA GLY A 7 68.93 -28.73 -21.70
C GLY A 7 67.78 -28.74 -22.70
N GLY A 8 66.62 -28.47 -22.16
CA GLY A 8 65.40 -28.10 -22.86
C GLY A 8 64.80 -26.88 -22.16
N ALA A 9 64.99 -25.69 -22.69
CA ALA A 9 64.34 -24.48 -22.25
C ALA A 9 62.88 -24.54 -22.71
N VAL A 10 61.97 -24.71 -21.79
CA VAL A 10 60.54 -24.50 -22.04
C VAL A 10 60.23 -23.04 -21.74
N GLY A 11 60.05 -22.27 -22.79
CA GLY A 11 59.60 -20.86 -22.74
C GLY A 11 58.17 -20.83 -22.21
N GLY A 12 58.05 -20.45 -20.96
CA GLY A 12 56.77 -20.10 -20.37
C GLY A 12 56.33 -18.74 -20.88
N THR A 13 55.37 -18.72 -21.78
CA THR A 13 54.64 -17.52 -22.15
C THR A 13 53.83 -17.06 -20.93
N VAL A 14 54.25 -15.96 -20.30
CA VAL A 14 53.48 -15.25 -19.29
C VAL A 14 52.20 -14.75 -19.95
N PRO A 15 50.97 -15.08 -19.40
CA PRO A 15 49.76 -14.53 -19.94
C PRO A 15 49.80 -13.02 -19.81
N GLY A 16 49.72 -12.31 -20.95
CA GLY A 16 49.70 -10.87 -21.00
C GLY A 16 48.58 -10.31 -20.09
N LYS A 17 48.97 -9.34 -19.26
CA LYS A 17 48.02 -8.49 -18.53
C LYS A 17 47.03 -7.94 -19.54
N ILE A 18 45.76 -8.41 -19.50
CA ILE A 18 44.65 -7.78 -20.22
C ILE A 18 44.58 -6.37 -19.63
N LYS A 19 45.03 -5.39 -20.36
CA LYS A 19 44.77 -3.97 -20.08
C LYS A 19 43.25 -3.85 -20.17
N ASN A 20 42.58 -3.62 -19.03
CA ASN A 20 41.19 -3.24 -19.01
C ASN A 20 41.03 -1.95 -19.82
N ALA A 21 40.69 -2.07 -21.09
CA ALA A 21 40.38 -0.93 -21.93
C ALA A 21 39.08 -0.32 -21.35
N VAL A 22 39.18 0.96 -20.93
CA VAL A 22 38.00 1.71 -20.52
C VAL A 22 37.09 1.84 -21.74
N GLN A 23 35.99 1.12 -21.76
CA GLN A 23 34.98 1.25 -22.80
C GLN A 23 34.06 2.41 -22.42
N THR A 24 33.87 3.36 -23.32
CA THR A 24 32.95 4.48 -23.15
C THR A 24 31.70 4.22 -23.97
N ALA A 25 30.54 4.25 -23.33
CA ALA A 25 29.25 4.24 -24.00
C ALA A 25 28.52 5.57 -23.76
N VAL A 26 27.98 6.15 -24.82
CA VAL A 26 27.16 7.36 -24.71
C VAL A 26 25.71 6.95 -24.72
N ILE A 27 25.03 7.10 -23.58
CA ILE A 27 23.60 6.86 -23.47
C ILE A 27 22.87 8.09 -24.00
N PRO A 28 21.89 7.96 -24.92
CA PRO A 28 21.18 9.09 -25.51
C PRO A 28 20.09 9.61 -24.54
N TYR A 29 20.51 9.98 -23.34
CA TYR A 29 19.69 10.56 -22.32
C TYR A 29 20.19 11.94 -21.95
N GLN A 30 19.34 12.92 -22.16
CA GLN A 30 19.61 14.30 -21.71
C GLN A 30 18.63 14.63 -20.59
N PRO A 31 19.10 14.71 -19.34
CA PRO A 31 18.23 15.08 -18.22
C PRO A 31 17.75 16.53 -18.40
N ARG A 32 16.43 16.70 -18.34
CA ARG A 32 15.83 18.04 -18.36
C ARG A 32 15.59 18.51 -16.91
N TYR A 33 15.32 19.80 -16.74
CA TYR A 33 14.81 20.28 -15.45
C TYR A 33 13.43 19.60 -15.18
N PRO A 34 13.15 19.03 -13.99
CA PRO A 34 13.99 19.03 -12.77
C PRO A 34 14.91 17.80 -12.62
N GLN A 35 15.01 16.90 -13.62
CA GLN A 35 15.85 15.70 -13.52
C GLN A 35 17.33 16.02 -13.25
N THR A 36 17.82 17.17 -13.75
CA THR A 36 19.17 17.66 -13.47
C THR A 36 19.42 17.94 -11.99
N LEU A 37 18.38 18.31 -11.22
CA LEU A 37 18.45 18.51 -9.77
C LEU A 37 18.30 17.21 -9.00
N ILE A 38 17.56 16.25 -9.57
CA ILE A 38 17.23 14.97 -8.91
C ILE A 38 18.43 14.03 -8.94
N HIS A 39 19.13 13.88 -10.08
CA HIS A 39 20.23 12.92 -10.21
C HIS A 39 21.33 13.08 -9.16
N PRO A 40 21.85 14.29 -8.84
CA PRO A 40 22.84 14.45 -7.79
C PRO A 40 22.35 13.96 -6.42
N GLN A 41 21.06 14.13 -6.11
CA GLN A 41 20.49 13.66 -4.86
C GLN A 41 20.40 12.12 -4.80
N LEU A 42 20.04 11.49 -5.93
CA LEU A 42 20.00 10.02 -6.03
C LEU A 42 21.41 9.39 -5.93
N GLU A 43 22.46 10.14 -6.20
CA GLU A 43 23.86 9.68 -6.12
C GLU A 43 24.44 9.79 -4.71
N THR A 44 23.91 10.69 -3.90
CA THR A 44 24.45 11.00 -2.57
C THR A 44 23.62 10.43 -1.42
N HIS A 45 22.34 10.14 -1.63
CA HIS A 45 21.46 9.66 -0.57
C HIS A 45 21.06 8.21 -0.78
N ARG A 46 20.97 7.48 0.30
CA ARG A 46 20.58 6.06 0.26
C ARG A 46 19.08 5.85 0.06
N PHE A 47 18.25 6.72 0.60
CA PHE A 47 16.80 6.66 0.49
C PHE A 47 16.27 7.98 -0.06
N CYS A 48 15.62 7.92 -1.21
CA CYS A 48 15.11 9.09 -1.90
C CYS A 48 13.60 8.97 -2.13
N VAL A 49 12.83 9.95 -1.67
CA VAL A 49 11.38 10.02 -1.91
C VAL A 49 11.09 11.15 -2.88
N LEU A 50 10.56 10.80 -4.04
CA LEU A 50 10.32 11.72 -5.14
C LEU A 50 8.82 11.80 -5.45
N VAL A 51 8.18 12.89 -5.04
CA VAL A 51 6.79 13.20 -5.32
C VAL A 51 6.71 14.11 -6.54
N THR A 52 6.02 13.65 -7.60
CA THR A 52 6.01 14.40 -8.86
C THR A 52 4.64 14.44 -9.50
N HIS A 53 4.42 15.47 -10.31
CA HIS A 53 3.26 15.52 -11.18
C HIS A 53 3.31 14.49 -12.32
N ARG A 54 2.17 14.25 -12.97
CA ARG A 54 2.12 13.41 -14.19
C ARG A 54 3.00 14.00 -15.30
N GLN A 55 3.61 13.11 -16.09
CA GLN A 55 4.49 13.44 -17.23
C GLN A 55 5.78 14.20 -16.88
N MET A 56 6.16 14.34 -15.61
CA MET A 56 7.46 14.90 -15.22
C MET A 56 8.65 14.10 -15.80
N GLY A 57 8.46 12.84 -16.11
CA GLY A 57 9.51 11.95 -16.61
C GLY A 57 10.23 11.17 -15.52
N LYS A 58 9.54 10.89 -14.40
CA LYS A 58 10.06 10.11 -13.27
C LYS A 58 10.58 8.72 -13.66
N THR A 59 9.83 7.99 -14.50
CA THR A 59 10.24 6.67 -14.97
C THR A 59 11.53 6.71 -15.78
N VAL A 60 11.66 7.68 -16.70
CA VAL A 60 12.89 7.88 -17.49
C VAL A 60 14.07 8.22 -16.59
N CYS A 61 13.86 9.06 -15.58
CA CYS A 61 14.87 9.38 -14.55
C CYS A 61 15.32 8.13 -13.79
N ALA A 62 14.36 7.33 -13.29
CA ALA A 62 14.63 6.09 -12.54
C ALA A 62 15.38 5.05 -13.39
N VAL A 63 14.95 4.83 -14.64
CA VAL A 63 15.61 3.90 -15.58
C VAL A 63 17.06 4.30 -15.81
N ASN A 64 17.33 5.59 -16.11
CA ASN A 64 18.68 6.05 -16.40
C ASN A 64 19.57 6.09 -15.15
N HIS A 65 19.00 6.33 -13.98
CA HIS A 65 19.75 6.22 -12.72
C HIS A 65 20.13 4.77 -12.42
N LEU A 66 19.23 3.81 -12.64
CA LEU A 66 19.53 2.37 -12.50
C LEU A 66 20.63 1.93 -13.48
N LEU A 67 20.54 2.34 -14.76
CA LEU A 67 21.57 2.04 -15.76
C LEU A 67 22.92 2.63 -15.38
N LYS A 68 22.98 3.91 -14.99
CA LYS A 68 24.21 4.56 -14.53
C LYS A 68 24.81 3.82 -13.34
N SER A 69 24.00 3.57 -12.30
CA SER A 69 24.44 2.89 -11.08
C SER A 69 24.99 1.49 -11.38
N ALA A 70 24.33 0.74 -12.28
CA ALA A 70 24.76 -0.60 -12.68
C ALA A 70 26.06 -0.60 -13.51
N LEU A 71 26.29 0.44 -14.34
CA LEU A 71 27.50 0.58 -15.13
C LEU A 71 28.74 0.91 -14.28
N ILE A 72 28.59 1.77 -13.28
CA ILE A 72 29.71 2.25 -12.46
C ILE A 72 30.01 1.37 -11.24
N ASN A 73 29.11 0.43 -10.89
CA ASN A 73 29.31 -0.44 -9.74
C ASN A 73 30.38 -1.49 -10.01
N THR A 74 31.45 -1.48 -9.24
CA THR A 74 32.60 -2.38 -9.36
C THR A 74 32.49 -3.61 -8.45
N ARG A 75 31.45 -3.75 -7.64
CA ARG A 75 31.22 -4.92 -6.78
C ARG A 75 30.95 -6.17 -7.62
N PRO A 76 31.24 -7.38 -7.10
CA PRO A 76 30.91 -8.62 -7.80
C PRO A 76 29.41 -8.78 -7.97
N ALA A 77 28.95 -9.13 -9.19
CA ALA A 77 27.59 -9.44 -9.55
C ALA A 77 26.53 -8.44 -9.03
N PRO A 78 26.60 -7.14 -9.40
CA PRO A 78 25.65 -6.14 -8.91
C PRO A 78 24.23 -6.42 -9.40
N ARG A 79 23.22 -6.18 -8.54
CA ARG A 79 21.82 -6.43 -8.85
C ARG A 79 20.96 -5.21 -8.59
N TYR A 80 20.12 -4.89 -9.56
CA TYR A 80 19.23 -3.74 -9.53
C TYR A 80 17.80 -4.15 -9.91
N PHE A 81 16.83 -3.46 -9.38
CA PHE A 81 15.42 -3.73 -9.65
C PHE A 81 14.65 -2.45 -9.92
N TYR A 82 13.87 -2.47 -10.99
CA TYR A 82 12.78 -1.53 -11.21
C TYR A 82 11.48 -2.25 -10.88
N VAL A 83 10.72 -1.72 -9.93
CA VAL A 83 9.49 -2.35 -9.43
C VAL A 83 8.34 -1.38 -9.60
N ALA A 84 7.26 -1.81 -10.29
CA ALA A 84 6.00 -1.08 -10.38
C ALA A 84 4.88 -1.88 -9.69
N PRO A 85 3.69 -1.31 -9.47
CA PRO A 85 2.59 -2.00 -8.78
C PRO A 85 2.21 -3.34 -9.41
N LEU A 86 2.18 -3.41 -10.75
CA LEU A 86 1.88 -4.61 -11.52
C LEU A 86 3.00 -4.90 -12.53
N LEU A 87 3.37 -6.19 -12.69
CA LEU A 87 4.38 -6.59 -13.67
C LEU A 87 4.01 -6.18 -15.11
N LYS A 88 2.74 -6.32 -15.49
CA LYS A 88 2.25 -5.87 -16.80
C LYS A 88 2.47 -4.38 -17.03
N GLN A 89 2.24 -3.58 -15.99
CA GLN A 89 2.46 -2.13 -16.04
C GLN A 89 3.95 -1.80 -16.13
N ALA A 90 4.78 -2.44 -15.32
CA ALA A 90 6.24 -2.28 -15.35
C ALA A 90 6.81 -2.58 -16.75
N LYS A 91 6.35 -3.68 -17.38
CA LYS A 91 6.73 -4.04 -18.74
C LYS A 91 6.30 -2.99 -19.76
N MET A 92 5.04 -2.55 -19.72
CA MET A 92 4.53 -1.56 -20.68
C MET A 92 5.22 -0.19 -20.60
N ILE A 93 5.61 0.23 -19.38
CA ILE A 93 6.11 1.59 -19.15
C ILE A 93 7.63 1.66 -19.21
N ALA A 94 8.33 0.75 -18.52
CA ALA A 94 9.77 0.86 -18.29
C ALA A 94 10.62 0.00 -19.23
N TRP A 95 10.11 -1.15 -19.68
CA TRP A 95 10.94 -2.12 -20.42
C TRP A 95 11.49 -1.57 -21.73
N ASP A 96 10.67 -0.83 -22.49
CA ASP A 96 11.15 -0.20 -23.73
C ASP A 96 12.15 0.91 -23.48
N TYR A 97 12.03 1.65 -22.38
CA TYR A 97 13.07 2.62 -21.98
C TYR A 97 14.38 1.93 -21.63
N PHE A 98 14.35 0.82 -20.91
CA PHE A 98 15.54 0.05 -20.61
C PHE A 98 16.23 -0.44 -21.88
N LYS A 99 15.50 -1.02 -22.83
CA LYS A 99 16.02 -1.44 -24.13
C LYS A 99 16.63 -0.26 -24.90
N ARG A 100 15.89 0.83 -25.01
CA ARG A 100 16.31 2.03 -25.74
C ARG A 100 17.60 2.62 -25.18
N TYR A 101 17.69 2.81 -23.87
CA TYR A 101 18.86 3.46 -23.26
C TYR A 101 20.03 2.52 -23.06
N SER A 102 19.83 1.21 -23.03
CA SER A 102 20.94 0.24 -22.97
C SER A 102 21.50 -0.15 -24.35
N ALA A 103 20.74 0.04 -25.43
CA ALA A 103 21.13 -0.36 -26.79
C ALA A 103 22.53 0.16 -27.23
N PRO A 104 22.96 1.39 -26.89
CA PRO A 104 24.31 1.87 -27.27
C PRO A 104 25.44 1.25 -26.45
N ILE A 105 25.16 0.46 -25.43
CA ILE A 105 26.18 -0.14 -24.56
C ILE A 105 26.70 -1.44 -25.20
N PRO A 106 27.98 -1.49 -25.64
CA PRO A 106 28.51 -2.70 -26.27
C PRO A 106 28.46 -3.90 -25.31
N GLY A 107 28.00 -5.06 -25.82
CA GLY A 107 27.99 -6.29 -25.04
C GLY A 107 26.79 -6.43 -24.06
N VAL A 108 25.81 -5.53 -24.11
CA VAL A 108 24.57 -5.69 -23.37
C VAL A 108 23.79 -6.93 -23.84
N LYS A 109 23.22 -7.68 -22.89
CA LYS A 109 22.36 -8.84 -23.17
C LYS A 109 20.97 -8.57 -22.60
N ILE A 110 19.94 -8.79 -23.42
CA ILE A 110 18.55 -8.58 -23.06
C ILE A 110 17.86 -9.96 -23.00
N ASN A 111 17.23 -10.27 -21.88
CA ASN A 111 16.38 -11.43 -21.69
C ASN A 111 14.92 -10.98 -21.59
N GLU A 112 14.16 -11.13 -22.66
CA GLU A 112 12.75 -10.73 -22.77
C GLU A 112 11.82 -11.57 -21.87
N ALA A 113 12.18 -12.84 -21.61
CA ALA A 113 11.37 -13.74 -20.79
C ALA A 113 11.45 -13.35 -19.30
N GLU A 114 12.67 -13.05 -18.83
CA GLU A 114 12.92 -12.67 -17.45
C GLU A 114 12.82 -11.16 -17.20
N LEU A 115 12.60 -10.36 -18.25
CA LEU A 115 12.66 -8.88 -18.21
C LEU A 115 13.95 -8.40 -17.53
N CYS A 116 15.07 -8.95 -17.95
CA CYS A 116 16.38 -8.73 -17.36
C CYS A 116 17.38 -8.21 -18.38
N ILE A 117 18.12 -7.17 -18.03
CA ILE A 117 19.27 -6.66 -18.79
C ILE A 117 20.55 -7.02 -18.05
N THR A 118 21.49 -7.66 -18.76
CA THR A 118 22.84 -7.91 -18.26
C THR A 118 23.81 -6.97 -18.96
N LEU A 119 24.50 -6.15 -18.18
CA LEU A 119 25.52 -5.21 -18.66
C LEU A 119 26.88 -5.88 -18.81
N PRO A 120 27.80 -5.34 -19.61
CA PRO A 120 29.15 -5.92 -19.81
C PRO A 120 29.99 -5.98 -18.52
N THR A 121 29.65 -5.16 -17.52
CA THR A 121 30.21 -5.23 -16.14
C THR A 121 29.78 -6.46 -15.35
N GLY A 122 28.83 -7.27 -15.87
CA GLY A 122 28.20 -8.35 -15.15
C GLY A 122 27.03 -7.92 -14.26
N ALA A 123 26.74 -6.63 -14.16
CA ALA A 123 25.59 -6.11 -13.46
C ALA A 123 24.29 -6.49 -14.16
N LYS A 124 23.25 -6.81 -13.37
CA LYS A 124 21.94 -7.17 -13.88
C LYS A 124 20.87 -6.21 -13.36
N ILE A 125 19.93 -5.87 -14.24
CA ILE A 125 18.77 -5.04 -13.91
C ILE A 125 17.51 -5.80 -14.28
N TRP A 126 16.62 -6.03 -13.31
CA TRP A 126 15.33 -6.67 -13.53
C TRP A 126 14.20 -5.67 -13.47
N VAL A 127 13.17 -5.92 -14.28
CA VAL A 127 11.88 -5.25 -14.20
C VAL A 127 10.89 -6.21 -13.56
N ALA A 128 10.28 -5.80 -12.45
CA ALA A 128 9.41 -6.64 -11.62
C ALA A 128 8.10 -5.92 -11.24
N GLY A 129 7.12 -6.70 -10.80
CA GLY A 129 5.86 -6.19 -10.25
C GLY A 129 5.78 -6.42 -8.74
N ALA A 130 5.18 -5.48 -8.03
CA ALA A 130 4.88 -5.61 -6.61
C ALA A 130 3.58 -6.41 -6.33
N ASP A 131 2.91 -6.89 -7.38
CA ASP A 131 1.77 -7.82 -7.32
C ASP A 131 2.19 -9.23 -6.88
N ASN A 132 3.44 -9.62 -7.15
CA ASN A 132 4.04 -10.87 -6.66
C ASN A 132 5.39 -10.57 -5.95
N PRO A 133 5.37 -9.94 -4.77
CA PRO A 133 6.59 -9.49 -4.11
C PRO A 133 7.43 -10.67 -3.57
N ASP A 134 6.82 -11.82 -3.30
CA ASP A 134 7.54 -13.02 -2.83
C ASP A 134 8.53 -13.57 -3.87
N ALA A 135 8.33 -13.30 -5.16
CA ALA A 135 9.30 -13.63 -6.20
C ALA A 135 10.66 -12.90 -6.03
N LEU A 136 10.70 -11.83 -5.25
CA LEU A 136 11.90 -11.06 -4.94
C LEU A 136 12.61 -11.54 -3.65
N ARG A 137 11.96 -12.40 -2.84
CA ARG A 137 12.55 -12.90 -1.59
C ARG A 137 13.81 -13.75 -1.85
N GLY A 138 14.77 -13.67 -0.93
CA GLY A 138 16.01 -14.47 -0.98
C GLY A 138 17.07 -13.93 -1.95
N THR A 139 16.83 -12.81 -2.64
CA THR A 139 17.86 -12.13 -3.43
C THR A 139 18.39 -10.88 -2.71
N TYR A 140 19.52 -10.37 -3.18
CA TYR A 140 20.06 -9.08 -2.73
C TYR A 140 19.94 -8.02 -3.81
N ALA A 141 20.00 -6.76 -3.42
CA ALA A 141 20.00 -5.63 -4.34
C ALA A 141 21.02 -4.56 -3.94
N ASP A 142 21.69 -4.00 -4.94
CA ASP A 142 22.54 -2.80 -4.81
C ASP A 142 21.72 -1.52 -4.98
N GLY A 143 20.57 -1.60 -5.67
CA GLY A 143 19.63 -0.48 -5.79
C GLY A 143 18.26 -0.93 -6.29
N VAL A 144 17.22 -0.25 -5.80
CA VAL A 144 15.81 -0.50 -6.18
C VAL A 144 15.11 0.81 -6.47
N ALA A 145 14.42 0.90 -7.60
CA ALA A 145 13.47 1.98 -7.88
C ALA A 145 12.04 1.44 -7.78
N LEU A 146 11.27 1.98 -6.85
CA LEU A 146 9.86 1.68 -6.64
C LEU A 146 9.04 2.79 -7.32
N ASP A 147 8.52 2.52 -8.51
CA ASP A 147 7.72 3.50 -9.28
C ASP A 147 6.23 3.34 -8.98
N GLU A 148 5.50 4.45 -9.01
CA GLU A 148 4.10 4.55 -8.61
C GLU A 148 3.83 3.98 -7.20
N TYR A 149 4.70 4.32 -6.25
CA TYR A 149 4.69 3.78 -4.88
C TYR A 149 3.35 3.97 -4.16
N ALA A 150 2.60 5.01 -4.49
CA ALA A 150 1.24 5.24 -3.99
C ALA A 150 0.26 4.07 -4.27
N GLN A 151 0.59 3.17 -5.21
CA GLN A 151 -0.22 2.01 -5.61
C GLN A 151 0.41 0.67 -5.18
N ILE A 152 1.60 0.70 -4.58
CA ILE A 152 2.25 -0.51 -4.04
C ILE A 152 1.64 -0.84 -2.69
N LYS A 153 1.36 -2.12 -2.45
CA LYS A 153 0.79 -2.59 -1.17
C LYS A 153 1.69 -2.18 0.00
N PRO A 154 1.10 -1.71 1.12
CA PRO A 154 1.84 -1.50 2.35
C PRO A 154 2.61 -2.77 2.77
N GLY A 155 3.79 -2.60 3.36
CA GLY A 155 4.64 -3.72 3.81
C GLY A 155 5.64 -4.24 2.76
N VAL A 156 5.40 -4.07 1.45
CA VAL A 156 6.33 -4.56 0.42
C VAL A 156 7.75 -4.01 0.62
N PHE A 157 7.87 -2.74 0.96
CA PHE A 157 9.20 -2.18 1.23
C PHE A 157 9.84 -2.78 2.48
N ASP A 158 9.14 -2.78 3.61
CA ASP A 158 9.72 -3.19 4.88
C ASP A 158 9.97 -4.69 4.98
N GLU A 159 9.09 -5.52 4.40
CA GLU A 159 9.14 -6.97 4.50
C GLU A 159 9.99 -7.64 3.41
N ILE A 160 10.11 -7.01 2.23
CA ILE A 160 10.75 -7.60 1.05
C ILE A 160 11.97 -6.78 0.61
N ILE A 161 11.76 -5.50 0.25
CA ILE A 161 12.80 -4.70 -0.40
C ILE A 161 13.91 -4.30 0.60
N ARG A 162 13.52 -3.85 1.80
CA ARG A 162 14.51 -3.46 2.82
C ARG A 162 15.47 -4.59 3.18
N PRO A 163 15.04 -5.85 3.41
CA PRO A 163 15.93 -6.99 3.61
C PRO A 163 16.89 -7.25 2.45
N MET A 164 16.44 -7.10 1.18
CA MET A 164 17.30 -7.27 0.01
C MET A 164 18.48 -6.28 -0.02
N LEU A 165 18.31 -5.10 0.54
CA LEU A 165 19.32 -4.03 0.55
C LEU A 165 20.35 -4.17 1.68
N LEU A 166 20.06 -4.94 2.74
CA LEU A 166 20.85 -4.96 3.97
C LEU A 166 22.30 -5.42 3.74
N SER A 167 22.49 -6.53 3.05
CA SER A 167 23.81 -7.15 2.85
C SER A 167 24.75 -6.31 1.98
N ARG A 168 24.18 -5.44 1.15
CA ARG A 168 24.92 -4.61 0.19
C ARG A 168 24.93 -3.13 0.57
N GLY A 169 24.16 -2.72 1.57
CA GLY A 169 23.95 -1.29 1.86
C GLY A 169 23.32 -0.56 0.68
N GLY A 170 22.45 -1.27 -0.08
CA GLY A 170 21.84 -0.77 -1.30
C GLY A 170 20.95 0.46 -1.08
N TRP A 171 20.66 1.20 -2.14
CA TRP A 171 19.81 2.40 -2.14
C TRP A 171 18.37 2.12 -2.63
N THR A 172 17.45 3.02 -2.30
CA THR A 172 16.07 2.96 -2.80
C THR A 172 15.58 4.33 -3.24
N LEU A 173 15.00 4.37 -4.45
CA LEU A 173 14.20 5.47 -4.95
C LEU A 173 12.72 5.10 -4.86
N PHE A 174 11.95 5.88 -4.09
CA PHE A 174 10.49 5.84 -4.09
C PHE A 174 9.99 6.98 -4.96
N THR A 175 9.17 6.68 -5.96
CA THR A 175 8.63 7.73 -6.82
C THR A 175 7.15 7.49 -7.11
N GLY A 176 6.41 8.56 -7.30
CA GLY A 176 4.99 8.49 -7.61
C GLY A 176 4.30 9.84 -7.65
N THR A 177 3.05 9.80 -8.05
CA THR A 177 2.09 10.91 -7.93
C THR A 177 1.24 10.66 -6.68
N PRO A 178 0.87 11.68 -5.91
CA PRO A 178 -0.02 11.53 -4.74
C PRO A 178 -1.30 10.79 -5.09
N LYS A 179 -1.76 9.93 -4.18
CA LYS A 179 -3.09 9.29 -4.24
C LYS A 179 -3.72 9.30 -2.85
N GLY A 180 -4.07 10.51 -2.38
CA GLY A 180 -4.55 10.69 -1.02
C GLY A 180 -3.47 10.45 0.04
N GLN A 181 -3.88 10.41 1.30
CA GLN A 181 -3.01 10.22 2.44
C GLN A 181 -2.86 8.73 2.78
N ASN A 182 -2.15 8.02 1.93
CA ASN A 182 -1.87 6.58 2.00
C ASN A 182 -0.41 6.31 2.46
N ALA A 183 0.06 5.06 2.32
CA ALA A 183 1.42 4.68 2.69
C ALA A 183 2.52 5.53 2.02
N PHE A 184 2.27 6.11 0.83
CA PHE A 184 3.20 7.02 0.18
C PHE A 184 3.28 8.38 0.90
N TYR A 185 2.13 8.88 1.39
CA TYR A 185 2.08 10.06 2.23
C TYR A 185 2.80 9.84 3.58
N ASP A 186 2.58 8.68 4.21
CA ASP A 186 3.25 8.35 5.48
C ASP A 186 4.78 8.27 5.28
N LEU A 187 5.22 7.62 4.20
CA LEU A 187 6.65 7.56 3.83
C LEU A 187 7.22 8.95 3.54
N PHE A 188 6.50 9.77 2.78
CA PHE A 188 6.93 11.15 2.47
C PHE A 188 7.07 12.00 3.73
N THR A 189 6.07 11.95 4.63
CA THR A 189 6.10 12.67 5.90
C THR A 189 7.23 12.19 6.81
N TYR A 190 7.48 10.88 6.83
CA TYR A 190 8.63 10.31 7.53
C TYR A 190 9.96 10.80 6.93
N ALA A 191 10.09 10.73 5.59
CA ALA A 191 11.31 11.13 4.90
C ALA A 191 11.64 12.62 5.07
N GLN A 192 10.64 13.50 5.12
CA GLN A 192 10.83 14.91 5.44
C GLN A 192 11.47 15.10 6.83
N LYS A 193 10.96 14.42 7.85
CA LYS A 193 11.55 14.46 9.20
C LYS A 193 12.93 13.81 9.24
N ALA A 194 13.10 12.68 8.58
CA ALA A 194 14.34 11.93 8.54
C ALA A 194 15.45 12.71 7.77
N ALA A 195 15.12 13.45 6.72
CA ALA A 195 16.07 14.30 6.00
C ALA A 195 16.65 15.43 6.87
N HIS A 196 15.89 15.93 7.85
CA HIS A 196 16.43 16.87 8.85
C HIS A 196 17.32 16.21 9.89
N GLN A 197 17.05 14.96 10.28
CA GLN A 197 17.76 14.23 11.32
C GLN A 197 18.97 13.45 10.78
N GLN A 198 18.90 12.98 9.55
CA GLN A 198 19.87 12.13 8.86
C GLN A 198 20.03 12.61 7.39
N PRO A 199 20.57 13.83 7.18
CA PRO A 199 20.61 14.45 5.86
C PRO A 199 21.48 13.70 4.84
N ASP A 200 22.45 12.89 5.31
CA ASP A 200 23.28 12.06 4.41
C ASP A 200 22.60 10.74 3.99
N LEU A 201 21.49 10.40 4.61
CA LEU A 201 20.80 9.12 4.39
C LEU A 201 19.49 9.28 3.63
N TRP A 202 18.71 10.33 3.96
CA TRP A 202 17.39 10.57 3.42
C TRP A 202 17.32 11.88 2.64
N TRP A 203 16.69 11.83 1.48
CA TRP A 203 16.29 13.00 0.73
C TRP A 203 14.85 12.87 0.25
N CYS A 204 14.12 13.98 0.21
CA CYS A 204 12.81 14.04 -0.41
C CYS A 204 12.65 15.31 -1.25
N GLY A 205 12.02 15.16 -2.40
CA GLY A 205 11.72 16.26 -3.31
C GLY A 205 10.29 16.22 -3.81
N VAL A 206 9.68 17.40 -3.93
CA VAL A 206 8.33 17.58 -4.48
C VAL A 206 8.43 18.47 -5.70
N TYR A 207 7.87 18.02 -6.82
CA TYR A 207 7.95 18.71 -8.10
C TYR A 207 6.56 18.84 -8.74
N PRO A 208 5.78 19.87 -8.37
CA PRO A 208 4.49 20.15 -8.98
C PRO A 208 4.63 20.78 -10.37
N ALA A 209 3.60 20.66 -11.21
CA ALA A 209 3.65 21.04 -12.62
C ALA A 209 3.87 22.54 -12.87
N ASP A 210 3.37 23.37 -11.97
CA ASP A 210 3.51 24.83 -12.03
C ASP A 210 4.94 25.33 -11.76
N THR A 211 5.80 24.48 -11.13
CA THR A 211 7.19 24.83 -10.83
C THR A 211 8.20 24.18 -11.78
N THR A 212 7.83 23.11 -12.48
CA THR A 212 8.77 22.34 -13.30
C THR A 212 8.96 22.87 -14.71
N GLY A 213 8.00 23.61 -15.25
CA GLY A 213 8.02 24.09 -16.64
C GLY A 213 7.98 22.95 -17.69
N VAL A 214 7.73 21.70 -17.27
CA VAL A 214 7.66 20.53 -18.18
C VAL A 214 6.39 20.58 -19.02
N ILE A 215 5.29 21.07 -18.45
CA ILE A 215 4.05 21.35 -19.15
C ILE A 215 4.01 22.85 -19.41
N ALA A 216 3.74 23.23 -20.67
CA ALA A 216 3.62 24.65 -21.03
C ALA A 216 2.49 25.33 -20.20
N PRO A 217 2.67 26.58 -19.75
CA PRO A 217 1.67 27.26 -18.90
C PRO A 217 0.26 27.28 -19.50
N ASP A 218 0.14 27.53 -20.80
CA ASP A 218 -1.15 27.54 -21.51
C ASP A 218 -1.83 26.16 -21.49
N GLU A 219 -1.04 25.10 -21.63
CA GLU A 219 -1.56 23.72 -21.60
C GLU A 219 -1.94 23.33 -20.16
N LEU A 220 -1.15 23.73 -19.17
CA LEU A 220 -1.47 23.50 -17.77
C LEU A 220 -2.79 24.18 -17.37
N GLU A 221 -3.04 25.39 -17.88
CA GLU A 221 -4.28 26.12 -17.64
C GLU A 221 -5.48 25.43 -18.34
N ARG A 222 -5.31 24.94 -19.58
CA ARG A 222 -6.36 24.14 -20.26
C ARG A 222 -6.70 22.89 -19.47
N ILE A 223 -5.69 22.17 -18.98
CA ILE A 223 -5.87 20.99 -18.15
C ILE A 223 -6.60 21.37 -16.86
N ARG A 224 -6.27 22.49 -16.23
CA ARG A 224 -6.91 22.98 -15.02
C ARG A 224 -8.40 23.24 -15.22
N GLN A 225 -8.77 23.84 -16.35
CA GLN A 225 -10.17 24.13 -16.70
C GLN A 225 -10.98 22.87 -17.04
N ALA A 226 -10.33 21.86 -17.63
CA ALA A 226 -10.97 20.62 -18.07
C ALA A 226 -11.02 19.51 -17.00
N THR A 227 -10.31 19.69 -15.88
CA THR A 227 -10.14 18.66 -14.85
C THR A 227 -10.80 19.10 -13.54
N PRO A 228 -11.50 18.22 -12.80
CA PRO A 228 -12.00 18.53 -11.47
C PRO A 228 -10.87 19.06 -10.56
N ALA A 229 -11.16 20.07 -9.76
CA ALA A 229 -10.15 20.82 -9.00
C ALA A 229 -9.31 19.92 -8.07
N ASN A 230 -9.95 18.95 -7.40
CA ASN A 230 -9.26 17.97 -6.54
C ASN A 230 -8.33 17.05 -7.35
N VAL A 231 -8.75 16.58 -8.53
CA VAL A 231 -7.91 15.75 -9.42
C VAL A 231 -6.73 16.57 -9.95
N PHE A 232 -6.96 17.83 -10.35
CA PHE A 232 -5.89 18.71 -10.80
C PHE A 232 -4.86 18.97 -9.69
N ARG A 233 -5.30 19.29 -8.48
CA ARG A 233 -4.42 19.47 -7.32
C ARG A 233 -3.59 18.22 -7.03
N GLN A 234 -4.21 17.05 -7.04
CA GLN A 234 -3.53 15.77 -6.80
C GLN A 234 -2.52 15.43 -7.89
N GLU A 235 -2.96 15.40 -9.15
CA GLU A 235 -2.19 14.82 -10.26
C GLU A 235 -1.13 15.79 -10.81
N TYR A 236 -1.37 17.11 -10.69
CA TYR A 236 -0.49 18.14 -11.24
C TYR A 236 0.19 19.02 -10.19
N LEU A 237 -0.45 19.31 -9.07
CA LEU A 237 0.15 20.12 -8.01
C LEU A 237 0.75 19.30 -6.86
N CYS A 238 0.79 17.98 -6.99
CA CYS A 238 1.37 17.06 -5.99
C CYS A 238 0.76 17.18 -4.59
N ASP A 239 -0.52 17.55 -4.50
CA ASP A 239 -1.20 17.77 -3.24
C ASP A 239 -1.82 16.46 -2.72
N PHE A 240 -1.27 15.93 -1.63
CA PHE A 240 -1.79 14.74 -0.96
C PHE A 240 -3.15 14.98 -0.29
N ALA A 241 -3.47 16.21 0.06
CA ALA A 241 -4.75 16.57 0.69
C ALA A 241 -5.88 16.76 -0.33
N ALA A 242 -5.58 16.89 -1.60
CA ALA A 242 -6.56 17.16 -2.66
C ALA A 242 -7.65 16.08 -2.80
N SER A 243 -7.33 14.82 -2.47
CA SER A 243 -8.30 13.72 -2.45
C SER A 243 -9.22 13.75 -1.24
N CYS A 244 -8.94 14.62 -0.26
CA CYS A 244 -9.67 14.65 1.00
C CYS A 244 -10.98 15.45 0.92
N ASP A 245 -11.22 16.18 -0.17
CA ASP A 245 -12.43 17.02 -0.29
C ASP A 245 -13.72 16.16 -0.25
N ASN A 246 -13.64 14.86 -0.59
CA ASN A 246 -14.75 13.91 -0.53
C ASN A 246 -14.41 12.64 0.29
N VAL A 247 -13.37 12.66 1.12
CA VAL A 247 -13.10 11.54 2.04
C VAL A 247 -14.11 11.58 3.19
N LEU A 248 -14.77 10.46 3.45
CA LEU A 248 -15.78 10.40 4.49
C LEU A 248 -15.19 10.63 5.89
N ILE A 249 -14.03 10.04 6.16
CA ILE A 249 -13.31 10.15 7.44
C ILE A 249 -11.92 10.74 7.18
N PRO A 250 -11.71 12.05 7.46
CA PRO A 250 -10.41 12.69 7.29
C PRO A 250 -9.33 12.10 8.19
N VAL A 251 -8.07 12.18 7.73
CA VAL A 251 -6.92 11.57 8.42
C VAL A 251 -6.63 12.18 9.78
N ASP A 252 -6.88 13.47 9.95
CA ASP A 252 -6.74 14.17 11.23
C ASP A 252 -7.70 13.63 12.27
N VAL A 253 -8.95 13.29 11.88
CA VAL A 253 -9.95 12.65 12.74
C VAL A 253 -9.47 11.26 13.19
N VAL A 254 -8.94 10.45 12.25
CA VAL A 254 -8.40 9.11 12.57
C VAL A 254 -7.16 9.23 13.45
N SER A 255 -6.26 10.17 13.15
CA SER A 255 -5.04 10.40 13.93
C SER A 255 -5.35 10.83 15.36
N ALA A 256 -6.34 11.70 15.55
CA ALA A 256 -6.82 12.09 16.86
C ALA A 256 -7.45 10.89 17.61
N ALA A 257 -8.18 10.01 16.91
CA ALA A 257 -8.77 8.81 17.51
C ALA A 257 -7.73 7.79 18.01
N PHE A 258 -6.57 7.70 17.36
CA PHE A 258 -5.44 6.85 17.82
C PHE A 258 -4.76 7.37 19.08
N GLN A 259 -4.92 8.63 19.43
CA GLN A 259 -4.37 9.23 20.64
C GLN A 259 -5.31 9.11 21.85
N ARG A 260 -6.56 8.66 21.62
CA ARG A 260 -7.55 8.52 22.68
C ARG A 260 -7.53 7.09 23.22
N HIS A 261 -7.80 6.97 24.50
CA HIS A 261 -7.99 5.69 25.17
C HIS A 261 -8.98 5.86 26.33
N TYR A 262 -9.93 4.94 26.42
CA TYR A 262 -10.89 4.89 27.51
C TYR A 262 -10.71 3.61 28.32
N GLY A 263 -10.56 3.74 29.64
CA GLY A 263 -10.45 2.62 30.54
C GLY A 263 -11.77 1.84 30.68
N ALA A 264 -11.68 0.62 31.18
CA ALA A 264 -12.85 -0.27 31.32
C ALA A 264 -14.00 0.36 32.16
N ALA A 265 -13.65 1.16 33.19
CA ALA A 265 -14.64 1.84 34.02
C ALA A 265 -15.40 2.95 33.28
N GLU A 266 -14.74 3.67 32.37
CA GLU A 266 -15.33 4.77 31.61
C GLU A 266 -16.35 4.29 30.59
N VAL A 267 -16.16 3.10 30.03
CA VAL A 267 -17.07 2.51 29.04
C VAL A 267 -18.00 1.43 29.65
N ALA A 268 -17.91 1.15 30.96
CA ALA A 268 -18.62 0.05 31.60
C ALA A 268 -20.14 0.08 31.43
N GLY A 269 -20.72 1.30 31.34
CA GLY A 269 -22.17 1.51 31.11
C GLY A 269 -22.63 1.35 29.66
N ALA A 270 -21.70 1.33 28.70
CA ALA A 270 -22.01 1.31 27.27
C ALA A 270 -22.16 -0.12 26.73
N PRO A 271 -22.98 -0.31 25.65
CA PRO A 271 -23.14 -1.60 25.03
C PRO A 271 -21.85 -2.08 24.36
N ARG A 272 -21.64 -3.40 24.38
CA ARG A 272 -20.60 -4.14 23.68
C ARG A 272 -21.11 -4.60 22.33
N VAL A 273 -20.48 -4.20 21.26
CA VAL A 273 -20.93 -4.55 19.89
C VAL A 273 -19.77 -5.18 19.13
N MET A 274 -20.08 -6.25 18.41
CA MET A 274 -19.12 -6.95 17.55
C MET A 274 -19.59 -6.86 16.11
N GLY A 275 -18.66 -6.46 15.21
CA GLY A 275 -18.83 -6.48 13.76
C GLY A 275 -17.93 -7.55 13.15
N VAL A 276 -18.45 -8.30 12.19
CA VAL A 276 -17.71 -9.35 11.48
C VAL A 276 -17.87 -9.14 9.98
N ASP A 277 -16.75 -8.92 9.28
CA ASP A 277 -16.67 -8.88 7.81
C ASP A 277 -16.00 -10.17 7.32
N PRO A 278 -16.78 -11.18 6.87
CA PRO A 278 -16.24 -12.44 6.35
C PRO A 278 -15.69 -12.26 4.93
N ALA A 279 -14.48 -12.72 4.67
CA ALA A 279 -13.97 -12.88 3.32
C ALA A 279 -14.18 -14.31 2.83
N ARG A 280 -14.57 -14.46 1.54
CA ARG A 280 -14.52 -15.76 0.87
C ARG A 280 -13.09 -16.07 0.41
N PHE A 281 -12.88 -16.85 -0.57
CA PHE A 281 -11.58 -17.27 -1.08
C PHE A 281 -10.81 -16.11 -1.75
N GLY A 282 -9.50 -16.01 -1.51
CA GLY A 282 -8.61 -15.01 -2.14
C GLY A 282 -7.70 -14.30 -1.14
N ASP A 283 -7.22 -13.13 -1.53
CA ASP A 283 -6.34 -12.27 -0.72
C ASP A 283 -7.09 -11.41 0.31
N ASP A 284 -8.43 -11.42 0.29
CA ASP A 284 -9.26 -10.64 1.21
C ASP A 284 -9.23 -11.24 2.63
N ARG A 285 -9.42 -10.39 3.63
CA ARG A 285 -9.26 -10.73 5.05
C ARG A 285 -10.62 -10.83 5.73
N SER A 286 -10.84 -11.89 6.51
CA SER A 286 -11.96 -11.92 7.46
C SER A 286 -11.56 -11.15 8.71
N VAL A 287 -12.41 -10.24 9.15
CA VAL A 287 -12.13 -9.35 10.28
C VAL A 287 -13.24 -9.42 11.32
N ILE A 288 -12.84 -9.54 12.59
CA ILE A 288 -13.72 -9.35 13.76
C ILE A 288 -13.30 -8.08 14.47
N PHE A 289 -14.21 -7.13 14.63
CA PHE A 289 -13.97 -5.87 15.32
C PHE A 289 -14.92 -5.71 16.52
N CYS A 290 -14.37 -5.38 17.69
CA CYS A 290 -15.14 -5.19 18.92
C CYS A 290 -15.11 -3.72 19.35
N ARG A 291 -16.26 -3.19 19.79
CA ARG A 291 -16.42 -1.82 20.30
C ARG A 291 -17.30 -1.82 21.56
N GLN A 292 -16.92 -1.00 22.55
CA GLN A 292 -17.74 -0.69 23.69
C GLN A 292 -17.83 0.83 23.89
N GLY A 293 -18.99 1.41 23.68
CA GLY A 293 -19.17 2.85 23.77
C GLY A 293 -18.21 3.61 22.85
N LEU A 294 -17.35 4.45 23.43
CA LEU A 294 -16.34 5.22 22.71
C LEU A 294 -15.01 4.48 22.50
N GLN A 295 -14.82 3.25 23.00
CA GLN A 295 -13.59 2.47 22.84
C GLN A 295 -13.77 1.36 21.80
N ALA A 296 -12.97 1.37 20.73
CA ALA A 296 -12.77 0.23 19.85
C ALA A 296 -11.50 -0.54 20.25
N TYR A 297 -11.54 -1.86 20.15
CA TYR A 297 -10.45 -2.75 20.55
C TYR A 297 -9.69 -3.25 19.34
N ALA A 298 -8.48 -3.81 19.54
CA ALA A 298 -7.68 -4.36 18.46
C ALA A 298 -8.44 -5.44 17.68
N PRO A 299 -8.55 -5.32 16.33
CA PRO A 299 -9.28 -6.28 15.52
C PRO A 299 -8.60 -7.65 15.48
N ARG A 300 -9.37 -8.70 15.27
CA ARG A 300 -8.86 -10.03 14.93
C ARG A 300 -8.94 -10.19 13.42
N VAL A 301 -7.80 -10.42 12.78
CA VAL A 301 -7.68 -10.53 11.33
C VAL A 301 -7.26 -11.95 10.97
N PHE A 302 -7.98 -12.56 10.03
CA PHE A 302 -7.74 -13.91 9.57
C PHE A 302 -7.63 -13.94 8.04
N LYS A 303 -6.76 -14.79 7.51
CA LYS A 303 -6.60 -15.03 6.07
C LYS A 303 -6.89 -16.50 5.77
N LYS A 304 -7.54 -16.77 4.66
CA LYS A 304 -7.74 -18.12 4.12
C LYS A 304 -8.47 -19.09 5.09
N LEU A 305 -9.37 -18.58 5.92
CA LEU A 305 -10.25 -19.45 6.71
C LEU A 305 -11.48 -19.84 5.89
N ASP A 306 -11.93 -21.09 6.08
CA ASP A 306 -13.25 -21.51 5.64
C ASP A 306 -14.34 -21.01 6.59
N ASN A 307 -15.60 -21.12 6.17
CA ASN A 307 -16.76 -20.64 6.95
C ASN A 307 -16.87 -21.32 8.33
N MET A 308 -16.48 -22.61 8.44
CA MET A 308 -16.56 -23.36 9.68
C MET A 308 -15.51 -22.89 10.69
N ALA A 309 -14.29 -22.72 10.23
CA ALA A 309 -13.19 -22.21 11.03
C ALA A 309 -13.42 -20.76 11.47
N LEU A 310 -13.92 -19.91 10.57
CA LEU A 310 -14.26 -18.52 10.91
C LEU A 310 -15.41 -18.48 11.94
N ALA A 311 -16.48 -19.26 11.76
CA ALA A 311 -17.58 -19.34 12.71
C ALA A 311 -17.12 -19.77 14.11
N ALA A 312 -16.17 -20.72 14.19
CA ALA A 312 -15.58 -21.11 15.46
C ALA A 312 -14.79 -19.96 16.13
N ARG A 313 -14.05 -19.16 15.34
CA ARG A 313 -13.34 -17.96 15.84
C ARG A 313 -14.31 -16.90 16.34
N VAL A 314 -15.41 -16.65 15.60
CA VAL A 314 -16.48 -15.74 16.02
C VAL A 314 -17.09 -16.21 17.34
N ALA A 315 -17.44 -17.50 17.48
CA ALA A 315 -18.00 -18.06 18.71
C ALA A 315 -17.04 -17.88 19.92
N VAL A 316 -15.74 -18.14 19.75
CA VAL A 316 -14.73 -17.93 20.80
C VAL A 316 -14.68 -16.44 21.22
N GLU A 317 -14.66 -15.53 20.26
CA GLU A 317 -14.62 -14.10 20.57
C GLU A 317 -15.92 -13.62 21.23
N MET A 318 -17.10 -14.17 20.85
CA MET A 318 -18.37 -13.91 21.52
C MET A 318 -18.35 -14.36 22.99
N GLN A 319 -17.79 -15.53 23.30
CA GLN A 319 -17.67 -16.02 24.68
C GLN A 319 -16.73 -15.12 25.52
N HIS A 320 -15.65 -14.65 24.91
CA HIS A 320 -14.66 -13.82 25.60
C HIS A 320 -15.16 -12.39 25.78
N PHE A 321 -15.60 -11.72 24.71
CA PHE A 321 -16.01 -10.31 24.74
C PHE A 321 -17.41 -10.11 25.31
N ARG A 322 -18.30 -11.11 25.23
CA ARG A 322 -19.71 -11.08 25.66
C ARG A 322 -20.46 -9.87 25.11
N PRO A 323 -20.59 -9.77 23.76
CA PRO A 323 -21.24 -8.63 23.12
C PRO A 323 -22.73 -8.62 23.40
N ASP A 324 -23.33 -7.42 23.50
CA ASP A 324 -24.80 -7.23 23.56
C ASP A 324 -25.44 -7.38 22.18
N ALA A 325 -24.68 -7.21 21.10
CA ALA A 325 -25.09 -7.49 19.72
C ALA A 325 -23.89 -7.88 18.84
N VAL A 326 -24.17 -8.76 17.87
CA VAL A 326 -23.19 -9.19 16.84
C VAL A 326 -23.80 -8.97 15.47
N PHE A 327 -23.10 -8.23 14.61
CA PHE A 327 -23.48 -7.93 13.24
C PHE A 327 -22.51 -8.56 12.27
N ILE A 328 -23.00 -9.33 11.31
CA ILE A 328 -22.18 -10.04 10.32
C ILE A 328 -22.64 -9.62 8.93
N ASP A 329 -21.67 -9.28 8.04
CA ASP A 329 -22.00 -8.99 6.64
C ASP A 329 -22.60 -10.23 5.96
N ALA A 330 -23.74 -10.03 5.32
CA ALA A 330 -24.47 -11.06 4.60
C ALA A 330 -23.87 -11.42 3.24
N GLY A 331 -23.09 -10.52 2.64
CA GLY A 331 -22.58 -10.68 1.26
C GLY A 331 -21.74 -11.94 1.05
N CYS A 332 -20.82 -12.22 1.96
CA CYS A 332 -19.99 -13.42 1.97
C CYS A 332 -20.23 -14.30 3.21
N GLY A 333 -21.03 -13.83 4.17
CA GLY A 333 -21.12 -14.38 5.52
C GLY A 333 -22.21 -15.45 5.76
N GLY A 334 -23.04 -15.80 4.76
CA GLY A 334 -24.20 -16.69 4.99
C GLY A 334 -23.84 -18.00 5.70
N GLY A 335 -22.80 -18.70 5.22
CA GLY A 335 -22.36 -19.95 5.86
C GLY A 335 -21.76 -19.76 7.26
N VAL A 336 -21.15 -18.60 7.55
CA VAL A 336 -20.66 -18.25 8.90
C VAL A 336 -21.83 -17.98 9.82
N ILE A 337 -22.83 -17.20 9.36
CA ILE A 337 -24.04 -16.86 10.10
C ILE A 337 -24.79 -18.12 10.51
N ASP A 338 -25.06 -19.02 9.54
CA ASP A 338 -25.77 -20.28 9.79
C ASP A 338 -25.04 -21.13 10.82
N ARG A 339 -23.70 -21.23 10.68
CA ARG A 339 -22.89 -22.04 11.61
C ARG A 339 -22.85 -21.44 13.01
N VAL A 340 -22.72 -20.11 13.16
CA VAL A 340 -22.75 -19.45 14.47
C VAL A 340 -24.10 -19.63 15.15
N ARG A 341 -25.21 -19.54 14.40
CA ARG A 341 -26.56 -19.82 14.90
C ARG A 341 -26.71 -21.27 15.34
N GLN A 342 -26.19 -22.25 14.56
CA GLN A 342 -26.15 -23.67 14.95
C GLN A 342 -25.38 -23.93 16.24
N LEU A 343 -24.36 -23.13 16.53
CA LEU A 343 -23.59 -23.19 17.78
C LEU A 343 -24.35 -22.58 18.97
N GLY A 344 -25.57 -22.08 18.76
CA GLY A 344 -26.42 -21.53 19.81
C GLY A 344 -26.24 -20.05 20.09
N PHE A 345 -25.56 -19.32 19.20
CA PHE A 345 -25.36 -17.89 19.36
C PHE A 345 -26.32 -17.07 18.50
N CYS A 346 -26.81 -15.96 19.05
CA CYS A 346 -27.65 -15.01 18.32
C CYS A 346 -26.76 -14.03 17.55
N VAL A 347 -26.97 -13.91 16.24
CA VAL A 347 -26.28 -12.95 15.39
C VAL A 347 -27.27 -12.36 14.39
N THR A 348 -27.05 -11.08 14.08
CA THR A 348 -27.85 -10.33 13.10
C THR A 348 -27.04 -10.20 11.80
N GLU A 349 -27.70 -10.66 10.74
CA GLU A 349 -27.13 -10.51 9.39
C GLU A 349 -27.39 -9.10 8.84
N VAL A 350 -26.41 -8.52 8.17
CA VAL A 350 -26.47 -7.14 7.65
C VAL A 350 -26.09 -7.12 6.17
N PRO A 351 -27.08 -7.07 5.25
CA PRO A 351 -26.78 -6.85 3.84
C PRO A 351 -26.37 -5.38 3.62
N PHE A 352 -25.18 -5.14 3.11
CA PHE A 352 -24.64 -3.79 2.89
C PHE A 352 -25.47 -2.96 1.90
N GLY A 353 -26.09 -3.60 0.91
CA GLY A 353 -26.98 -2.97 -0.06
C GLY A 353 -28.40 -2.72 0.42
N SER A 354 -28.78 -3.19 1.62
CA SER A 354 -30.16 -3.02 2.12
C SER A 354 -30.51 -1.56 2.40
N ALA A 355 -31.81 -1.30 2.61
CA ALA A 355 -32.30 0.03 2.95
C ALA A 355 -31.72 0.49 4.31
N PRO A 356 -31.28 1.74 4.42
CA PRO A 356 -30.81 2.30 5.68
C PRO A 356 -31.99 2.62 6.62
N VAL A 357 -31.73 2.70 7.91
CA VAL A 357 -32.73 3.17 8.90
C VAL A 357 -33.02 4.66 8.67
N LYS A 358 -31.96 5.45 8.38
CA LYS A 358 -32.05 6.90 8.11
C LYS A 358 -32.16 7.14 6.59
N ALA A 359 -33.22 6.65 5.95
CA ALA A 359 -33.41 6.65 4.51
C ALA A 359 -33.37 8.05 3.84
N GLY A 360 -33.61 9.13 4.58
CA GLY A 360 -33.48 10.51 4.09
C GLY A 360 -32.02 11.03 4.04
N GLN A 361 -31.07 10.36 4.71
CA GLN A 361 -29.69 10.80 4.81
C GLN A 361 -28.72 9.92 4.02
N TYR A 362 -28.98 8.62 3.92
CA TYR A 362 -28.09 7.61 3.35
C TYR A 362 -28.73 6.83 2.21
N ALA A 363 -27.95 6.49 1.19
CA ALA A 363 -28.44 5.78 0.03
C ALA A 363 -28.63 4.27 0.27
N ASN A 364 -27.81 3.67 1.15
CA ASN A 364 -27.87 2.26 1.53
C ASN A 364 -27.31 2.04 2.95
N LYS A 365 -27.41 0.81 3.43
CA LYS A 365 -26.98 0.43 4.78
C LYS A 365 -25.48 0.61 5.02
N ARG A 366 -24.64 0.31 4.03
CA ARG A 366 -23.19 0.52 4.15
C ARG A 366 -22.86 2.00 4.33
N ALA A 367 -23.49 2.89 3.54
CA ALA A 367 -23.29 4.32 3.67
C ALA A 367 -23.73 4.85 5.04
N GLU A 368 -24.84 4.32 5.59
CA GLU A 368 -25.32 4.66 6.94
C GLU A 368 -24.30 4.23 8.00
N MET A 369 -23.85 2.97 7.99
CA MET A 369 -22.89 2.45 8.97
C MET A 369 -21.58 3.26 8.98
N TRP A 370 -21.07 3.58 7.81
CA TRP A 370 -19.86 4.40 7.67
C TRP A 370 -20.08 5.85 8.11
N GLY A 371 -21.23 6.45 7.81
CA GLY A 371 -21.59 7.78 8.26
C GLY A 371 -21.73 7.88 9.78
N GLU A 372 -22.37 6.89 10.41
CA GLU A 372 -22.49 6.81 11.86
C GLU A 372 -21.13 6.58 12.54
N MET A 373 -20.25 5.76 11.95
CA MET A 373 -18.87 5.59 12.40
C MET A 373 -18.08 6.90 12.32
N ALA A 374 -18.22 7.64 11.22
CA ALA A 374 -17.58 8.95 11.06
C ALA A 374 -18.04 9.95 12.11
N ALA A 375 -19.34 9.99 12.41
CA ALA A 375 -19.91 10.81 13.48
C ALA A 375 -19.37 10.41 14.86
N TRP A 376 -19.30 9.10 15.14
CA TRP A 376 -18.75 8.56 16.37
C TRP A 376 -17.28 8.92 16.58
N LEU A 377 -16.43 8.86 15.54
CA LEU A 377 -15.02 9.29 15.60
C LEU A 377 -14.91 10.79 15.94
N LYS A 378 -15.75 11.63 15.33
CA LYS A 378 -15.78 13.07 15.61
C LYS A 378 -16.28 13.35 17.04
N ALA A 379 -17.19 12.53 17.56
CA ALA A 379 -17.71 12.63 18.93
C ALA A 379 -16.73 12.12 20.01
N GLY A 380 -15.53 11.69 19.65
CA GLY A 380 -14.50 11.26 20.61
C GLY A 380 -14.16 9.78 20.58
N GLY A 381 -14.62 9.03 19.59
CA GLY A 381 -14.27 7.62 19.45
C GLY A 381 -12.77 7.36 19.48
N ALA A 382 -12.34 6.33 20.21
CA ALA A 382 -10.96 5.89 20.35
C ALA A 382 -10.70 4.63 19.54
N LEU A 383 -9.59 4.61 18.81
CA LEU A 383 -9.17 3.50 17.95
C LEU A 383 -7.88 2.85 18.46
N PRO A 384 -7.71 1.55 18.27
CA PRO A 384 -6.41 0.90 18.46
C PRO A 384 -5.41 1.41 17.40
N PRO A 385 -4.13 1.63 17.73
CA PRO A 385 -3.14 2.08 16.77
C PRO A 385 -2.93 1.06 15.65
N GLY A 386 -2.80 1.53 14.39
CA GLY A 386 -2.55 0.66 13.25
C GLY A 386 -2.57 1.42 11.92
N GLY A 387 -1.47 1.31 11.15
CA GLY A 387 -1.34 1.96 9.84
C GLY A 387 -2.36 1.42 8.82
N GLU A 388 -2.62 0.11 8.82
CA GLU A 388 -3.61 -0.51 7.95
C GLU A 388 -5.03 -0.01 8.26
N LEU A 389 -5.40 0.10 9.54
CA LEU A 389 -6.70 0.63 9.95
C LEU A 389 -6.86 2.08 9.50
N ARG A 390 -5.81 2.91 9.59
CA ARG A 390 -5.83 4.27 9.06
C ARG A 390 -6.10 4.28 7.56
N ALA A 391 -5.38 3.46 6.80
CA ALA A 391 -5.55 3.37 5.35
C ALA A 391 -6.99 2.97 4.98
N ASP A 392 -7.55 1.96 5.64
CA ASP A 392 -8.92 1.49 5.40
C ASP A 392 -9.95 2.59 5.71
N LEU A 393 -9.80 3.29 6.86
CA LEU A 393 -10.76 4.32 7.29
C LEU A 393 -10.73 5.58 6.42
N CYS A 394 -9.55 5.96 5.92
CA CYS A 394 -9.38 7.15 5.07
C CYS A 394 -9.56 6.85 3.57
N ALA A 395 -9.75 5.59 3.18
CA ALA A 395 -9.90 5.23 1.78
C ALA A 395 -11.25 5.62 1.17
N PRO A 396 -12.42 5.38 1.80
CA PRO A 396 -13.70 5.61 1.14
C PRO A 396 -13.98 7.08 0.90
N VAL A 397 -14.35 7.41 -0.34
CA VAL A 397 -14.90 8.70 -0.72
C VAL A 397 -16.42 8.61 -0.80
N TYR A 398 -17.08 9.74 -0.68
CA TYR A 398 -18.54 9.83 -0.75
C TYR A 398 -18.98 10.85 -1.78
N ASP A 399 -20.18 10.69 -2.29
CA ASP A 399 -20.93 11.66 -3.06
C ASP A 399 -22.38 11.73 -2.55
N PHE A 400 -23.18 12.56 -3.17
CA PHE A 400 -24.61 12.60 -2.93
C PHE A 400 -25.35 12.15 -4.17
N ASP A 401 -26.40 11.36 -3.97
CA ASP A 401 -27.30 10.98 -5.07
C ASP A 401 -28.25 12.13 -5.44
N VAL A 402 -29.09 11.91 -6.47
CA VAL A 402 -30.06 12.92 -6.94
C VAL A 402 -31.09 13.33 -5.87
N ALA A 403 -31.27 12.57 -4.82
CA ALA A 403 -32.11 12.86 -3.68
C ALA A 403 -31.36 13.53 -2.52
N GLY A 404 -30.07 13.85 -2.69
CA GLY A 404 -29.23 14.46 -1.65
C GLY A 404 -28.78 13.50 -0.56
N ARG A 405 -28.90 12.17 -0.77
CA ARG A 405 -28.51 11.16 0.21
C ARG A 405 -27.03 10.79 0.02
N LEU A 406 -26.30 10.65 1.11
CA LEU A 406 -24.91 10.24 1.10
C LEU A 406 -24.77 8.83 0.50
N ARG A 407 -23.95 8.71 -0.52
CA ARG A 407 -23.57 7.46 -1.19
C ARG A 407 -22.07 7.23 -1.04
N LEU A 408 -21.70 6.07 -0.55
CA LEU A 408 -20.30 5.70 -0.40
C LEU A 408 -19.76 5.04 -1.69
N GLU A 409 -18.48 5.25 -1.98
CA GLU A 409 -17.78 4.57 -3.07
C GLU A 409 -17.91 3.05 -2.94
N PRO A 410 -18.23 2.31 -4.04
CA PRO A 410 -18.28 0.84 -4.03
C PRO A 410 -16.96 0.22 -3.59
N LYS A 411 -17.02 -0.91 -2.86
CA LYS A 411 -15.85 -1.63 -2.32
C LYS A 411 -14.85 -2.01 -3.41
N GLU A 412 -15.34 -2.42 -4.56
CA GLU A 412 -14.55 -2.78 -5.75
C GLU A 412 -13.74 -1.59 -6.27
N LYS A 413 -14.34 -0.40 -6.35
CA LYS A 413 -13.65 0.82 -6.78
C LYS A 413 -12.58 1.26 -5.78
N ILE A 414 -12.85 1.13 -4.48
CA ILE A 414 -11.84 1.37 -3.45
C ILE A 414 -10.66 0.43 -3.67
N LYS A 415 -10.93 -0.88 -3.86
CA LYS A 415 -9.90 -1.91 -4.11
C LYS A 415 -9.10 -1.65 -5.39
N GLU A 416 -9.75 -1.25 -6.48
CA GLU A 416 -9.07 -0.85 -7.73
C GLU A 416 -8.16 0.37 -7.53
N ARG A 417 -8.59 1.35 -6.74
CA ARG A 417 -7.87 2.60 -6.51
C ARG A 417 -6.72 2.48 -5.50
N THR A 418 -6.91 1.70 -4.43
CA THR A 418 -5.96 1.59 -3.32
C THR A 418 -5.15 0.30 -3.33
N GLY A 419 -5.55 -0.69 -4.14
CA GLY A 419 -4.96 -2.03 -4.16
C GLY A 419 -5.46 -2.95 -3.04
N CYS A 420 -6.24 -2.46 -2.09
CA CYS A 420 -6.75 -3.20 -0.95
C CYS A 420 -8.24 -2.94 -0.71
N SER A 421 -8.94 -3.95 -0.17
CA SER A 421 -10.30 -3.81 0.33
C SER A 421 -10.28 -3.20 1.74
N PRO A 422 -11.22 -2.30 2.11
CA PRO A 422 -11.27 -1.68 3.43
C PRO A 422 -11.92 -2.59 4.49
N ASP A 423 -11.43 -3.83 4.61
CA ASP A 423 -12.04 -4.89 5.43
C ASP A 423 -12.06 -4.54 6.93
N LEU A 424 -11.00 -3.87 7.44
CA LEU A 424 -10.95 -3.39 8.83
C LEU A 424 -12.00 -2.29 9.06
N GLY A 425 -12.14 -1.38 8.10
CA GLY A 425 -13.13 -0.31 8.14
C GLY A 425 -14.56 -0.84 8.06
N ASP A 426 -14.84 -1.79 7.16
CA ASP A 426 -16.15 -2.41 7.01
C ASP A 426 -16.56 -3.20 8.27
N ALA A 427 -15.63 -3.95 8.89
CA ALA A 427 -15.87 -4.65 10.14
C ALA A 427 -16.16 -3.71 11.33
N LEU A 428 -15.46 -2.58 11.42
CA LEU A 428 -15.75 -1.56 12.43
C LEU A 428 -17.09 -0.89 12.16
N ALA A 429 -17.38 -0.54 10.89
CA ALA A 429 -18.64 0.07 10.48
C ALA A 429 -19.86 -0.80 10.82
N LEU A 430 -19.75 -2.13 10.70
CA LEU A 430 -20.79 -3.08 11.12
C LEU A 430 -21.21 -2.88 12.58
N THR A 431 -20.33 -2.44 13.48
CA THR A 431 -20.71 -2.17 14.88
C THR A 431 -21.71 -1.01 15.03
N PHE A 432 -22.04 -0.31 13.95
CA PHE A 432 -23.02 0.78 13.87
C PHE A 432 -24.27 0.39 13.06
N ALA A 433 -24.44 -0.89 12.71
CA ALA A 433 -25.53 -1.33 11.85
C ALA A 433 -26.92 -1.01 12.44
N PHE A 434 -27.09 -1.19 13.73
CA PHE A 434 -28.35 -0.87 14.43
C PHE A 434 -28.08 -0.32 15.84
N PRO A 435 -29.01 0.45 16.41
CA PRO A 435 -28.93 0.90 17.81
C PRO A 435 -28.91 -0.31 18.76
N VAL A 436 -27.97 -0.35 19.68
CA VAL A 436 -27.83 -1.42 20.68
C VAL A 436 -28.04 -0.86 22.09
N ARG A 437 -28.80 -1.55 22.90
CA ARG A 437 -28.94 -1.26 24.34
C ARG A 437 -28.14 -2.29 25.13
N ARG A 438 -27.55 -1.89 26.25
CA ARG A 438 -26.86 -2.82 27.15
C ARG A 438 -27.86 -3.82 27.74
N GLY A 439 -27.45 -5.09 27.80
CA GLY A 439 -28.32 -6.18 28.35
C GLY A 439 -29.37 -6.71 27.38
N ALA A 440 -29.40 -6.26 26.12
CA ALA A 440 -30.31 -6.74 25.09
C ALA A 440 -30.15 -8.26 24.83
N PHE A 441 -28.97 -8.82 25.05
CA PHE A 441 -28.69 -10.26 24.87
C PHE A 441 -29.30 -11.16 25.95
N ALA A 442 -29.66 -10.60 27.11
CA ALA A 442 -30.29 -11.36 28.23
C ALA A 442 -31.81 -11.54 28.08
N ALA A 443 -32.43 -10.83 27.12
CA ALA A 443 -33.91 -10.77 27.04
C ALA A 443 -34.54 -11.82 26.11
N GLU A 444 -33.77 -12.56 25.31
CA GLU A 444 -34.34 -13.53 24.35
C GLU A 444 -34.37 -15.00 24.81
N PHE A 445 -33.82 -15.33 25.97
CA PHE A 445 -34.07 -16.64 26.56
C PHE A 445 -35.35 -16.57 27.45
N ALA A 446 -36.51 -16.69 26.86
CA ALA A 446 -37.73 -17.02 27.60
C ALA A 446 -37.52 -18.41 28.24
N ARG A 447 -37.28 -18.46 29.56
CA ARG A 447 -37.30 -19.68 30.33
C ARG A 447 -38.77 -20.10 30.46
N TYR A 448 -39.15 -21.12 29.74
CA TYR A 448 -40.41 -21.82 30.00
C TYR A 448 -40.13 -22.83 31.11
N GLU A 449 -40.64 -22.55 32.32
CA GLU A 449 -40.78 -23.55 33.37
C GLU A 449 -42.04 -24.36 33.04
N TYR A 450 -41.88 -25.63 32.68
CA TYR A 450 -42.99 -26.55 32.56
C TYR A 450 -42.89 -27.56 33.70
N GLY A 451 -44.00 -27.69 34.46
CA GLY A 451 -44.11 -28.70 35.47
C GLY A 451 -44.23 -30.08 34.82
N VAL A 452 -43.40 -31.03 35.30
CA VAL A 452 -43.56 -32.44 34.99
C VAL A 452 -44.62 -32.93 36.00
N LEU A 453 -45.77 -33.43 35.48
CA LEU A 453 -46.79 -34.14 36.27
C LEU A 453 -46.33 -35.58 36.52
#